data_75a097a21cd18ebbc52c7f0d3b568908
#
_entry.id   75a097a21cd18ebbc52c7f0d3b568908
#
_cell.length_a   1.000
_cell.length_b   1.000
_cell.length_c   1.000
_cell.angle_alpha   90.00
_cell.angle_beta   90.00
_cell.angle_gamma   90.00
#
_symmetry.space_group_name_H-M   'P 1'
#
loop_
_entity.id
_entity.type
_entity.pdbx_description
1 polymer ?
#
loop_
_entity_poly.entity_id
_entity_poly.type
_entity_poly.pdbx_seq_one_letter_code
_entity_poly.pdbx_strand_id
1 'polypeptide(L)'
;MSKKRLDLQMFADASAQLQNTTGAAGMTAEMKTYYEKTLLDLAEPALVHDQFGDSYPIPANNGKTIEFRKYDALPKATTPLTEGVTPAGQALNVTTVTAEVHQYGGWVPLTDMLDLTAIDNNIVQATNVLASQGGRTMDTIVRDILNGGTNVIYAPKIGTGGAETAVTSRADLDATAQLTVDLIDQAVALLQTQNADTIGDSFVAIVHPHTSYDIRKDPNWIEAHK
;
A
#
# COMPACT_ATOMS: atom_id res chain seq x y z
N MET A 1 18.35 15.26 -60.11
CA MET A 1 18.50 15.82 -58.76
C MET A 1 17.14 15.85 -58.09
N SER A 2 16.86 14.88 -57.24
CA SER A 2 15.58 14.78 -56.50
C SER A 2 15.62 15.72 -55.30
N LYS A 3 14.76 16.72 -55.30
CA LYS A 3 14.58 17.62 -54.16
C LYS A 3 13.87 16.83 -53.07
N LYS A 4 14.57 16.44 -51.97
CA LYS A 4 13.96 15.95 -50.74
C LYS A 4 13.15 17.13 -50.17
N ARG A 5 11.82 17.00 -50.18
CA ARG A 5 10.94 17.85 -49.41
C ARG A 5 11.15 17.51 -47.92
N LEU A 6 11.55 18.50 -47.14
CA LEU A 6 11.46 18.41 -45.69
C LEU A 6 9.96 18.39 -45.35
N ASP A 7 9.51 17.28 -44.78
CA ASP A 7 8.16 17.17 -44.33
C ASP A 7 8.06 17.76 -42.91
N LEU A 8 7.63 19.01 -42.85
CA LEU A 8 7.45 19.77 -41.61
C LEU A 8 6.26 19.25 -40.75
N GLN A 9 5.52 18.26 -41.23
CA GLN A 9 4.40 17.67 -40.47
C GLN A 9 4.83 16.69 -39.36
N MET A 10 6.10 16.29 -39.32
CA MET A 10 6.62 15.49 -38.21
C MET A 10 6.63 16.22 -36.86
N PHE A 11 6.37 17.52 -36.84
CA PHE A 11 6.34 18.32 -35.61
C PHE A 11 4.93 18.65 -35.12
N ALA A 12 3.90 18.14 -35.77
CA ALA A 12 2.51 18.48 -35.47
C ALA A 12 1.79 17.50 -34.52
N ASP A 13 2.41 16.37 -34.16
CA ASP A 13 1.86 15.47 -33.15
C ASP A 13 2.26 15.93 -31.77
N ALA A 14 1.35 16.65 -31.11
CA ALA A 14 1.53 17.19 -29.77
C ALA A 14 1.78 16.07 -28.71
N SER A 15 1.47 14.83 -29.03
CA SER A 15 1.79 13.66 -28.20
C SER A 15 3.24 13.19 -28.30
N ALA A 16 3.93 13.51 -29.40
CA ALA A 16 5.32 13.17 -29.62
C ALA A 16 6.30 14.22 -29.07
N GLN A 17 5.83 15.44 -28.81
CA GLN A 17 6.70 16.56 -28.40
C GLN A 17 7.02 16.58 -26.90
N LEU A 18 6.45 15.68 -26.13
CA LEU A 18 6.68 15.62 -24.70
C LEU A 18 7.74 14.58 -24.31
N GLN A 19 8.42 14.03 -25.28
CA GLN A 19 9.61 13.25 -25.00
C GLN A 19 10.77 14.20 -24.72
N ASN A 20 11.30 14.11 -23.53
CA ASN A 20 12.51 14.77 -23.09
C ASN A 20 13.69 14.15 -23.85
N THR A 21 13.86 14.54 -25.11
CA THR A 21 14.91 14.04 -25.98
C THR A 21 16.07 15.02 -25.95
N THR A 22 17.02 14.75 -25.07
CA THR A 22 18.39 15.19 -25.30
C THR A 22 18.97 14.33 -26.43
N GLY A 23 18.74 14.77 -27.69
CA GLY A 23 19.18 14.03 -28.85
C GLY A 23 18.46 12.69 -29.08
N ALA A 24 18.52 12.18 -30.32
CA ALA A 24 17.87 10.95 -30.77
C ALA A 24 18.28 9.66 -30.02
N ALA A 25 19.06 9.74 -28.98
CA ALA A 25 19.58 8.60 -28.22
C ALA A 25 19.13 8.56 -26.75
N GLY A 26 18.21 9.39 -26.31
CA GLY A 26 17.76 9.33 -24.90
C GLY A 26 18.93 9.44 -23.91
N MET A 27 18.62 9.66 -22.66
CA MET A 27 19.61 9.57 -21.57
C MET A 27 20.35 8.24 -21.65
N THR A 28 21.68 8.27 -21.50
CA THR A 28 22.47 7.04 -21.44
C THR A 28 21.94 6.09 -20.37
N ALA A 29 22.12 4.79 -20.54
CA ALA A 29 21.66 3.79 -19.58
C ALA A 29 22.14 4.10 -18.16
N GLU A 30 23.35 4.65 -18.02
CA GLU A 30 23.94 5.05 -16.74
C GLU A 30 23.20 6.23 -16.09
N MET A 31 22.79 7.23 -16.87
CA MET A 31 21.99 8.35 -16.35
C MET A 31 20.62 7.88 -15.89
N LYS A 32 19.95 7.01 -16.66
CA LYS A 32 18.66 6.41 -16.25
C LYS A 32 18.81 5.66 -14.93
N THR A 33 19.82 4.82 -14.80
CA THR A 33 20.06 4.04 -13.58
C THR A 33 20.32 4.95 -12.38
N TYR A 34 21.04 6.05 -12.56
CA TYR A 34 21.31 7.03 -11.50
C TYR A 34 20.01 7.71 -11.03
N TYR A 35 19.19 8.19 -11.96
CA TYR A 35 17.91 8.84 -11.61
C TYR A 35 16.92 7.88 -10.97
N GLU A 36 16.77 6.67 -11.50
CA GLU A 36 15.92 5.64 -10.90
C GLU A 36 16.33 5.32 -9.47
N LYS A 37 17.62 5.13 -9.21
CA LYS A 37 18.13 4.87 -7.88
C LYS A 37 17.87 6.03 -6.92
N THR A 38 18.18 7.26 -7.32
CA THR A 38 17.95 8.46 -6.50
C THR A 38 16.46 8.66 -6.21
N LEU A 39 15.60 8.38 -7.17
CA LEU A 39 14.16 8.49 -7.01
C LEU A 39 13.64 7.45 -6.01
N LEU A 40 14.10 6.21 -6.07
CA LEU A 40 13.76 5.17 -5.12
C LEU A 40 14.25 5.51 -3.71
N ASP A 41 15.50 5.90 -3.55
CA ASP A 41 16.08 6.28 -2.26
C ASP A 41 15.32 7.44 -1.59
N LEU A 42 14.78 8.38 -2.38
CA LEU A 42 13.99 9.51 -1.88
C LEU A 42 12.51 9.15 -1.60
N ALA A 43 11.98 8.14 -2.27
CA ALA A 43 10.60 7.67 -2.09
C ALA A 43 10.43 6.77 -0.86
N GLU A 44 11.43 5.95 -0.56
CA GLU A 44 11.40 4.93 0.48
C GLU A 44 10.98 5.45 1.87
N PRO A 45 11.48 6.61 2.38
CA PRO A 45 11.08 7.11 3.69
C PRO A 45 9.60 7.48 3.84
N ALA A 46 8.87 7.61 2.72
CA ALA A 46 7.44 7.95 2.74
C ALA A 46 6.54 6.72 2.87
N LEU A 47 7.07 5.50 2.75
CA LEU A 47 6.34 4.25 2.84
C LEU A 47 6.16 3.84 4.29
N VAL A 48 4.92 3.82 4.76
CA VAL A 48 4.57 3.42 6.13
C VAL A 48 3.81 2.10 6.12
N HIS A 49 2.85 1.92 5.20
CA HIS A 49 1.96 0.77 5.17
C HIS A 49 2.59 -0.48 4.56
N ASP A 50 3.65 -0.32 3.75
CA ASP A 50 4.34 -1.41 3.07
C ASP A 50 5.39 -2.12 3.92
N GLN A 51 5.81 -1.52 5.05
CA GLN A 51 6.91 -2.01 5.89
C GLN A 51 6.67 -3.39 6.51
N PHE A 52 5.41 -3.78 6.66
CA PHE A 52 5.00 -5.01 7.34
C PHE A 52 4.41 -6.06 6.39
N GLY A 53 4.47 -5.81 5.07
CA GLY A 53 4.00 -6.72 4.04
C GLY A 53 5.10 -7.67 3.55
N ASP A 54 4.70 -8.87 3.14
CA ASP A 54 5.59 -9.79 2.45
C ASP A 54 5.76 -9.38 0.99
N SER A 55 7.01 -9.30 0.54
CA SER A 55 7.35 -8.94 -0.83
C SER A 55 7.58 -10.18 -1.69
N TYR A 56 6.82 -10.31 -2.78
CA TYR A 56 6.97 -11.40 -3.75
C TYR A 56 7.40 -10.84 -5.11
N PRO A 57 8.61 -11.18 -5.59
CA PRO A 57 9.06 -10.75 -6.91
C PRO A 57 8.29 -11.48 -8.00
N ILE A 58 7.90 -10.75 -9.04
CA ILE A 58 7.29 -11.32 -10.23
C ILE A 58 8.41 -11.75 -11.18
N PRO A 59 8.46 -13.03 -11.58
CA PRO A 59 9.42 -13.49 -12.58
C PRO A 59 9.16 -12.79 -13.92
N ALA A 60 10.23 -12.39 -14.61
CA ALA A 60 10.12 -11.80 -15.94
C ALA A 60 9.39 -12.76 -16.90
N ASN A 61 8.54 -12.21 -17.78
CA ASN A 61 7.77 -12.93 -18.80
C ASN A 61 6.65 -13.86 -18.29
N ASN A 62 6.23 -13.76 -17.04
CA ASN A 62 5.16 -14.61 -16.46
C ASN A 62 3.77 -13.94 -16.40
N GLY A 63 3.56 -12.87 -17.13
CA GLY A 63 2.27 -12.17 -17.15
C GLY A 63 2.13 -11.14 -16.01
N LYS A 64 0.91 -10.63 -15.85
CA LYS A 64 0.58 -9.57 -14.87
C LYS A 64 -0.12 -10.08 -13.62
N THR A 65 -0.49 -11.36 -13.58
CA THR A 65 -1.33 -11.95 -12.54
C THR A 65 -0.54 -12.99 -11.78
N ILE A 66 -0.57 -12.91 -10.45
CA ILE A 66 -0.02 -13.94 -9.55
C ILE A 66 -1.17 -14.60 -8.82
N GLU A 67 -1.15 -15.91 -8.72
CA GLU A 67 -2.07 -16.70 -7.90
C GLU A 67 -1.37 -17.19 -6.65
N PHE A 68 -1.96 -16.88 -5.50
CA PHE A 68 -1.60 -17.46 -4.21
C PHE A 68 -2.61 -18.52 -3.83
N ARG A 69 -2.14 -19.65 -3.32
CA ARG A 69 -2.99 -20.74 -2.83
C ARG A 69 -3.03 -20.75 -1.33
N LYS A 70 -4.22 -20.61 -0.79
CA LYS A 70 -4.48 -20.73 0.65
C LYS A 70 -5.14 -22.08 0.91
N TYR A 71 -4.57 -22.85 1.84
CA TYR A 71 -5.15 -24.10 2.31
C TYR A 71 -5.96 -23.82 3.57
N ASP A 72 -7.19 -24.32 3.60
CA ASP A 72 -8.03 -24.19 4.77
C ASP A 72 -7.57 -25.19 5.85
N ALA A 73 -7.69 -24.78 7.11
CA ALA A 73 -7.38 -25.67 8.23
C ALA A 73 -8.33 -26.87 8.24
N LEU A 74 -7.79 -28.07 8.45
CA LEU A 74 -8.60 -29.25 8.62
C LEU A 74 -9.37 -29.20 9.94
N PRO A 75 -10.60 -29.77 10.00
CA PRO A 75 -11.35 -29.86 11.23
C PRO A 75 -10.59 -30.68 12.28
N LYS A 76 -10.75 -30.33 13.55
CA LYS A 76 -10.10 -31.04 14.66
C LYS A 76 -10.53 -32.50 14.69
N ALA A 77 -9.57 -33.42 14.71
CA ALA A 77 -9.84 -34.88 14.88
C ALA A 77 -10.06 -35.22 16.36
N THR A 78 -11.24 -34.94 16.85
CA THR A 78 -11.60 -35.13 18.28
C THR A 78 -12.16 -36.54 18.61
N THR A 79 -12.44 -37.36 17.59
CA THR A 79 -12.99 -38.69 17.77
C THR A 79 -11.85 -39.69 17.93
N PRO A 80 -11.83 -40.50 19.04
CA PRO A 80 -10.84 -41.56 19.20
C PRO A 80 -10.93 -42.58 18.04
N LEU A 81 -9.81 -43.07 17.60
CA LEU A 81 -9.76 -44.11 16.59
C LEU A 81 -10.13 -45.47 17.17
N THR A 82 -10.89 -46.26 16.43
CA THR A 82 -11.19 -47.65 16.79
C THR A 82 -10.14 -48.56 16.18
N GLU A 83 -9.60 -49.47 16.94
CA GLU A 83 -8.60 -50.42 16.48
C GLU A 83 -9.14 -51.28 15.31
N GLY A 84 -8.35 -51.38 14.24
CA GLY A 84 -8.71 -52.12 13.05
C GLY A 84 -9.67 -51.41 12.08
N VAL A 85 -10.10 -50.19 12.37
CA VAL A 85 -10.97 -49.41 11.49
C VAL A 85 -10.22 -48.21 10.90
N THR A 86 -10.14 -48.12 9.58
CA THR A 86 -9.56 -46.96 8.92
C THR A 86 -10.54 -45.80 9.02
N PRO A 87 -10.15 -44.61 9.55
CA PRO A 87 -11.03 -43.46 9.63
C PRO A 87 -11.35 -42.90 8.21
N ALA A 88 -12.45 -42.19 8.10
CA ALA A 88 -12.81 -41.49 6.86
C ALA A 88 -11.75 -40.45 6.50
N GLY A 89 -11.38 -40.37 5.23
CA GLY A 89 -10.45 -39.37 4.72
C GLY A 89 -11.06 -37.99 4.80
N GLN A 90 -10.21 -36.99 5.00
CA GLN A 90 -10.60 -35.58 4.97
C GLN A 90 -10.17 -34.96 3.64
N ALA A 91 -11.03 -34.11 3.05
CA ALA A 91 -10.72 -33.38 1.84
C ALA A 91 -9.89 -32.13 2.16
N LEU A 92 -8.87 -31.87 1.36
CA LEU A 92 -8.07 -30.65 1.44
C LEU A 92 -8.70 -29.58 0.55
N ASN A 93 -9.23 -28.53 1.17
CA ASN A 93 -9.78 -27.39 0.46
C ASN A 93 -8.70 -26.36 0.16
N VAL A 94 -8.67 -25.88 -1.09
CA VAL A 94 -7.72 -24.88 -1.57
C VAL A 94 -8.50 -23.70 -2.10
N THR A 95 -8.22 -22.53 -1.56
CA THR A 95 -8.75 -21.25 -2.05
C THR A 95 -7.64 -20.51 -2.78
N THR A 96 -7.92 -20.00 -3.98
CA THR A 96 -6.96 -19.20 -4.74
C THR A 96 -7.25 -17.73 -4.54
N VAL A 97 -6.19 -16.96 -4.25
CA VAL A 97 -6.23 -15.49 -4.20
C VAL A 97 -5.37 -14.97 -5.36
N THR A 98 -6.00 -14.22 -6.26
CA THR A 98 -5.30 -13.64 -7.42
C THR A 98 -4.94 -12.19 -7.14
N ALA A 99 -3.71 -11.80 -7.44
CA ALA A 99 -3.25 -10.42 -7.42
C ALA A 99 -2.83 -10.00 -8.82
N GLU A 100 -3.30 -8.84 -9.26
CA GLU A 100 -2.91 -8.24 -10.54
C GLU A 100 -1.97 -7.06 -10.29
N VAL A 101 -0.90 -6.99 -11.10
CA VAL A 101 0.08 -5.91 -11.02
C VAL A 101 -0.32 -4.76 -11.92
N HIS A 102 -0.38 -3.59 -11.33
CA HIS A 102 -0.62 -2.33 -12.02
C HIS A 102 0.63 -1.46 -11.99
N GLN A 103 0.81 -0.68 -13.04
CA GLN A 103 1.90 0.29 -13.11
C GLN A 103 1.37 1.68 -12.80
N TYR A 104 2.02 2.35 -11.87
CA TYR A 104 1.72 3.73 -11.49
C TYR A 104 2.93 4.61 -11.79
N GLY A 105 2.71 5.84 -12.22
CA GLY A 105 3.78 6.77 -12.49
C GLY A 105 3.26 8.15 -12.89
N GLY A 106 4.16 9.14 -12.81
CA GLY A 106 3.95 10.50 -13.26
C GLY A 106 5.19 10.99 -14.00
N TRP A 107 5.07 12.09 -14.70
CA TRP A 107 6.17 12.72 -15.42
C TRP A 107 6.02 14.24 -15.41
N VAL A 108 7.16 14.93 -15.39
CA VAL A 108 7.21 16.40 -15.43
C VAL A 108 7.95 16.80 -16.72
N PRO A 109 7.30 17.49 -17.67
CA PRO A 109 7.95 18.01 -18.84
C PRO A 109 8.82 19.22 -18.46
N LEU A 110 10.07 19.21 -18.87
CA LEU A 110 10.99 20.33 -18.74
C LEU A 110 11.47 20.71 -20.16
N THR A 111 11.50 22.00 -20.46
CA THR A 111 12.01 22.49 -21.74
C THR A 111 13.46 22.96 -21.62
N ASP A 112 14.24 22.81 -22.68
CA ASP A 112 15.65 23.22 -22.70
C ASP A 112 15.81 24.72 -22.37
N MET A 113 14.86 25.56 -22.81
CA MET A 113 14.86 26.98 -22.46
C MET A 113 14.67 27.24 -20.98
N LEU A 114 13.83 26.43 -20.32
CA LEU A 114 13.63 26.53 -18.86
C LEU A 114 14.90 26.12 -18.12
N ASP A 115 15.55 25.06 -18.54
CA ASP A 115 16.80 24.58 -17.92
C ASP A 115 17.94 25.61 -18.12
N LEU A 116 18.00 26.26 -19.27
CA LEU A 116 19.01 27.26 -19.58
C LEU A 116 18.78 28.62 -18.88
N THR A 117 17.53 28.99 -18.60
CA THR A 117 17.17 30.32 -18.09
C THR A 117 16.82 30.30 -16.59
N ALA A 118 16.56 29.15 -16.01
CA ALA A 118 16.23 29.04 -14.60
C ALA A 118 17.45 29.24 -13.70
N ILE A 119 17.23 29.93 -12.58
CA ILE A 119 18.25 30.14 -11.56
C ILE A 119 18.53 28.86 -10.78
N ASP A 120 17.48 28.04 -10.58
CA ASP A 120 17.55 26.79 -9.84
C ASP A 120 17.68 25.56 -10.77
N ASN A 121 18.28 24.50 -10.27
CA ASN A 121 18.34 23.23 -10.99
C ASN A 121 16.98 22.53 -10.98
N ASN A 122 16.17 22.79 -12.00
CA ASN A 122 14.81 22.27 -12.11
C ASN A 122 14.75 20.76 -12.23
N ILE A 123 15.78 20.11 -12.77
CA ILE A 123 15.83 18.65 -12.91
C ILE A 123 15.91 17.99 -11.51
N VAL A 124 16.76 18.51 -10.64
CA VAL A 124 16.89 18.01 -9.25
C VAL A 124 15.59 18.24 -8.47
N GLN A 125 15.00 19.42 -8.60
CA GLN A 125 13.72 19.72 -7.93
C GLN A 125 12.59 18.84 -8.44
N ALA A 126 12.48 18.62 -9.74
CA ALA A 126 11.50 17.73 -10.34
C ALA A 126 11.68 16.28 -9.84
N THR A 127 12.93 15.81 -9.74
CA THR A 127 13.22 14.47 -9.20
C THR A 127 12.76 14.33 -7.74
N ASN A 128 13.05 15.32 -6.89
CA ASN A 128 12.63 15.31 -5.49
C ASN A 128 11.09 15.31 -5.35
N VAL A 129 10.41 16.12 -6.15
CA VAL A 129 8.93 16.20 -6.12
C VAL A 129 8.30 14.91 -6.64
N LEU A 130 8.83 14.34 -7.74
CA LEU A 130 8.37 13.06 -8.29
C LEU A 130 8.62 11.90 -7.31
N ALA A 131 9.76 11.86 -6.64
CA ALA A 131 10.06 10.86 -5.62
C ALA A 131 9.05 10.92 -4.46
N SER A 132 8.80 12.12 -3.93
CA SER A 132 7.80 12.33 -2.89
C SER A 132 6.38 11.95 -3.35
N GLN A 133 6.04 12.25 -4.60
CA GLN A 133 4.76 11.83 -5.19
C GLN A 133 4.67 10.31 -5.29
N GLY A 134 5.73 9.65 -5.77
CA GLY A 134 5.81 8.20 -5.90
C GLY A 134 5.58 7.50 -4.57
N GLY A 135 6.32 7.87 -3.53
CA GLY A 135 6.16 7.30 -2.18
C GLY A 135 4.76 7.49 -1.64
N ARG A 136 4.19 8.71 -1.70
CA ARG A 136 2.82 8.96 -1.24
C ARG A 136 1.77 8.19 -2.04
N THR A 137 1.98 8.01 -3.34
CA THR A 137 1.06 7.25 -4.19
C THR A 137 1.05 5.78 -3.80
N MET A 138 2.22 5.16 -3.65
CA MET A 138 2.35 3.77 -3.24
C MET A 138 1.75 3.54 -1.86
N ASP A 139 2.08 4.38 -0.89
CA ASP A 139 1.54 4.29 0.47
C ASP A 139 0.01 4.43 0.49
N THR A 140 -0.54 5.34 -0.31
CA THR A 140 -1.99 5.53 -0.43
C THR A 140 -2.68 4.30 -1.02
N ILE A 141 -2.10 3.69 -2.07
CA ILE A 141 -2.67 2.50 -2.71
C ILE A 141 -2.69 1.32 -1.73
N VAL A 142 -1.56 1.07 -1.03
CA VAL A 142 -1.48 0.01 -0.02
C VAL A 142 -2.48 0.24 1.11
N ARG A 143 -2.56 1.46 1.64
CA ARG A 143 -3.54 1.85 2.65
C ARG A 143 -4.99 1.59 2.20
N ASP A 144 -5.33 1.96 0.97
CA ASP A 144 -6.69 1.82 0.46
C ASP A 144 -7.06 0.33 0.25
N ILE A 145 -6.11 -0.51 -0.15
CA ILE A 145 -6.27 -1.96 -0.22
C ILE A 145 -6.50 -2.55 1.18
N LEU A 146 -5.70 -2.17 2.17
CA LEU A 146 -5.84 -2.61 3.57
C LEU A 146 -7.21 -2.19 4.14
N ASN A 147 -7.62 -0.95 3.88
CA ASN A 147 -8.93 -0.44 4.31
C ASN A 147 -10.13 -1.07 3.60
N GLY A 148 -9.92 -1.72 2.47
CA GLY A 148 -10.94 -2.49 1.73
C GLY A 148 -11.22 -3.87 2.30
N GLY A 149 -10.47 -4.31 3.32
CA GLY A 149 -10.66 -5.61 3.98
C GLY A 149 -12.01 -5.73 4.67
N THR A 150 -12.45 -6.98 4.86
CA THR A 150 -13.73 -7.31 5.54
C THR A 150 -13.61 -7.45 7.05
N ASN A 151 -12.40 -7.55 7.57
CA ASN A 151 -12.10 -7.68 8.99
C ASN A 151 -12.04 -6.29 9.63
N VAL A 152 -13.18 -5.73 9.98
CA VAL A 152 -13.29 -4.35 10.47
C VAL A 152 -14.05 -4.30 11.78
N ILE A 153 -13.50 -3.58 12.75
CA ILE A 153 -14.15 -3.19 14.01
C ILE A 153 -14.44 -1.68 13.91
N TYR A 154 -15.67 -1.30 14.18
CA TYR A 154 -16.05 0.10 14.25
C TYR A 154 -16.17 0.56 15.69
N ALA A 155 -15.67 1.76 15.97
CA ALA A 155 -15.87 2.38 17.27
C ALA A 155 -17.38 2.67 17.51
N PRO A 156 -17.91 2.36 18.69
CA PRO A 156 -19.30 2.69 19.01
C PRO A 156 -19.49 4.19 19.07
N LYS A 157 -20.70 4.66 18.77
CA LYS A 157 -21.10 6.03 19.03
C LYS A 157 -21.41 6.22 20.52
N ILE A 158 -20.97 7.31 21.08
CA ILE A 158 -21.26 7.67 22.45
C ILE A 158 -22.40 8.68 22.47
N GLY A 159 -23.56 8.25 22.90
CA GLY A 159 -24.75 9.09 23.06
C GLY A 159 -24.74 9.93 24.33
N THR A 160 -25.78 10.75 24.49
CA THR A 160 -25.97 11.59 25.69
C THR A 160 -26.08 10.69 26.94
N GLY A 161 -25.21 10.93 27.92
CA GLY A 161 -25.14 10.12 29.14
C GLY A 161 -24.21 8.92 29.09
N GLY A 162 -23.37 8.80 28.03
CA GLY A 162 -22.38 7.73 27.91
C GLY A 162 -22.92 6.40 27.35
N ALA A 163 -24.14 6.40 26.81
CA ALA A 163 -24.70 5.19 26.20
C ALA A 163 -23.98 4.89 24.88
N GLU A 164 -23.47 3.67 24.77
CA GLU A 164 -22.81 3.19 23.55
C GLU A 164 -23.79 2.60 22.56
N THR A 165 -23.67 3.01 21.31
CA THR A 165 -24.46 2.46 20.20
C THR A 165 -23.51 1.82 19.20
N ALA A 166 -23.71 0.54 18.93
CA ALA A 166 -22.89 -0.19 17.97
C ALA A 166 -23.02 0.39 16.54
N VAL A 167 -21.88 0.48 15.85
CA VAL A 167 -21.78 0.94 14.46
C VAL A 167 -21.43 -0.24 13.58
N THR A 168 -22.12 -0.41 12.47
CA THR A 168 -21.93 -1.53 11.54
C THR A 168 -21.34 -1.11 10.19
N SER A 169 -21.29 0.19 9.90
CA SER A 169 -20.75 0.70 8.64
C SER A 169 -19.91 1.96 8.87
N ARG A 170 -18.95 2.19 7.97
CA ARG A 170 -18.12 3.40 7.99
C ARG A 170 -18.94 4.69 7.82
N ALA A 171 -20.05 4.62 7.08
CA ALA A 171 -20.91 5.78 6.85
C ALA A 171 -21.65 6.23 8.12
N ASP A 172 -21.81 5.34 9.08
CA ASP A 172 -22.50 5.62 10.34
C ASP A 172 -21.56 6.18 11.43
N LEU A 173 -20.26 6.27 11.19
CA LEU A 173 -19.31 6.87 12.12
C LEU A 173 -19.54 8.39 12.23
N ASP A 174 -19.50 8.91 13.45
CA ASP A 174 -19.57 10.33 13.74
C ASP A 174 -18.40 10.78 14.64
N ALA A 175 -18.40 12.05 15.03
CA ALA A 175 -17.33 12.62 15.85
C ALA A 175 -17.24 12.03 17.27
N THR A 176 -18.25 11.30 17.74
CA THR A 176 -18.27 10.65 19.06
C THR A 176 -17.63 9.26 19.02
N ALA A 177 -17.52 8.64 17.83
CA ALA A 177 -16.91 7.35 17.63
C ALA A 177 -15.38 7.48 17.60
N GLN A 178 -14.74 7.43 18.74
CA GLN A 178 -13.29 7.61 18.91
C GLN A 178 -12.59 6.27 19.17
N LEU A 179 -11.34 6.17 18.75
CA LEU A 179 -10.50 5.02 19.07
C LEU A 179 -10.05 5.09 20.53
N THR A 180 -10.37 4.04 21.29
CA THR A 180 -10.01 3.87 22.70
C THR A 180 -9.04 2.72 22.89
N VAL A 181 -8.38 2.65 24.04
CA VAL A 181 -7.51 1.53 24.40
C VAL A 181 -8.29 0.21 24.42
N ASP A 182 -9.53 0.21 24.90
CA ASP A 182 -10.40 -0.97 24.94
C ASP A 182 -10.68 -1.54 23.53
N LEU A 183 -10.88 -0.68 22.53
CA LEU A 183 -11.01 -1.13 21.14
C LEU A 183 -9.74 -1.74 20.56
N ILE A 184 -8.57 -1.27 21.00
CA ILE A 184 -7.29 -1.87 20.61
C ILE A 184 -7.19 -3.28 21.21
N ASP A 185 -7.52 -3.44 22.48
CA ASP A 185 -7.52 -4.73 23.16
C ASP A 185 -8.52 -5.71 22.52
N GLN A 186 -9.71 -5.24 22.15
CA GLN A 186 -10.68 -6.01 21.38
C GLN A 186 -10.13 -6.46 20.02
N ALA A 187 -9.44 -5.55 19.30
CA ALA A 187 -8.82 -5.88 18.01
C ALA A 187 -7.74 -6.97 18.18
N VAL A 188 -6.90 -6.85 19.20
CA VAL A 188 -5.87 -7.85 19.52
C VAL A 188 -6.53 -9.20 19.86
N ALA A 189 -7.56 -9.21 20.69
CA ALA A 189 -8.29 -10.42 21.04
C ALA A 189 -8.93 -11.09 19.82
N LEU A 190 -9.47 -10.30 18.88
CA LEU A 190 -10.01 -10.82 17.63
C LEU A 190 -8.94 -11.48 16.76
N LEU A 191 -7.78 -10.82 16.59
CA LEU A 191 -6.65 -11.37 15.83
C LEU A 191 -6.15 -12.68 16.45
N GLN A 192 -6.02 -12.75 17.77
CA GLN A 192 -5.64 -13.97 18.48
C GLN A 192 -6.67 -15.10 18.31
N THR A 193 -7.97 -14.77 18.35
CA THR A 193 -9.04 -15.74 18.12
C THR A 193 -9.00 -16.32 16.71
N GLN A 194 -8.59 -15.51 15.74
CA GLN A 194 -8.42 -15.93 14.34
C GLN A 194 -7.09 -16.65 14.09
N ASN A 195 -6.26 -16.85 15.13
CA ASN A 195 -4.90 -17.38 15.03
C ASN A 195 -4.03 -16.61 14.02
N ALA A 196 -4.13 -15.28 14.03
CA ALA A 196 -3.26 -14.45 13.22
C ALA A 196 -1.84 -14.45 13.79
N ASP A 197 -0.85 -14.60 12.90
CA ASP A 197 0.56 -14.55 13.28
C ASP A 197 0.96 -13.14 13.70
N THR A 198 1.83 -13.02 14.69
CA THR A 198 2.40 -11.75 15.13
C THR A 198 3.57 -11.35 14.23
N ILE A 199 3.80 -10.03 14.09
CA ILE A 199 4.98 -9.50 13.42
C ILE A 199 6.09 -9.35 14.46
N GLY A 200 7.00 -10.33 14.52
CA GLY A 200 7.91 -10.48 15.65
C GLY A 200 7.17 -10.90 16.92
N ASP A 201 7.34 -10.15 18.01
CA ASP A 201 6.75 -10.48 19.31
C ASP A 201 5.38 -9.81 19.56
N SER A 202 4.89 -8.98 18.65
CA SER A 202 3.67 -8.18 18.86
C SER A 202 2.89 -7.92 17.59
N PHE A 203 1.64 -7.47 17.72
CA PHE A 203 0.89 -6.90 16.62
C PHE A 203 1.29 -5.45 16.39
N VAL A 204 1.25 -5.00 15.15
CA VAL A 204 1.61 -3.64 14.76
C VAL A 204 0.34 -2.87 14.38
N ALA A 205 0.19 -1.67 14.93
CA ALA A 205 -0.89 -0.77 14.59
C ALA A 205 -0.34 0.46 13.87
N ILE A 206 -0.87 0.75 12.69
CA ILE A 206 -0.57 1.96 11.94
C ILE A 206 -1.71 2.93 12.17
N VAL A 207 -1.42 4.06 12.81
CA VAL A 207 -2.43 5.06 13.18
C VAL A 207 -2.02 6.46 12.71
N HIS A 208 -3.02 7.28 12.39
CA HIS A 208 -2.77 8.68 12.07
C HIS A 208 -2.30 9.45 13.32
N PRO A 209 -1.41 10.47 13.19
CA PRO A 209 -0.92 11.25 14.34
C PRO A 209 -2.02 11.84 15.23
N HIS A 210 -3.14 12.30 14.65
CA HIS A 210 -4.28 12.78 15.44
C HIS A 210 -4.90 11.67 16.29
N THR A 211 -5.08 10.48 15.75
CA THR A 211 -5.58 9.32 16.48
C THR A 211 -4.61 8.90 17.59
N SER A 212 -3.31 8.94 17.35
CA SER A 212 -2.29 8.70 18.39
C SER A 212 -2.39 9.73 19.54
N TYR A 213 -2.70 10.99 19.23
CA TYR A 213 -2.93 12.01 20.24
C TYR A 213 -4.17 11.72 21.08
N ASP A 214 -5.26 11.26 20.45
CA ASP A 214 -6.50 10.94 21.16
C ASP A 214 -6.33 9.73 22.07
N ILE A 215 -5.64 8.66 21.62
CA ILE A 215 -5.31 7.50 22.45
C ILE A 215 -4.52 7.89 23.71
N ARG A 216 -3.55 8.81 23.58
CA ARG A 216 -2.73 9.28 24.72
C ARG A 216 -3.52 10.06 25.76
N LYS A 217 -4.72 10.51 25.44
CA LYS A 217 -5.64 11.17 26.40
C LYS A 217 -6.55 10.18 27.10
N ASP A 218 -6.62 8.94 26.64
CA ASP A 218 -7.43 7.91 27.26
C ASP A 218 -6.96 7.68 28.71
N PRO A 219 -7.85 7.70 29.70
CA PRO A 219 -7.51 7.45 31.10
C PRO A 219 -6.76 6.13 31.32
N ASN A 220 -7.15 5.08 30.61
CA ASN A 220 -6.51 3.75 30.71
C ASN A 220 -5.07 3.82 30.21
N TRP A 221 -4.80 4.56 29.13
CA TRP A 221 -3.43 4.79 28.65
C TRP A 221 -2.58 5.55 29.66
N ILE A 222 -3.14 6.59 30.25
CA ILE A 222 -2.43 7.43 31.25
C ILE A 222 -2.12 6.60 32.50
N GLU A 223 -3.04 5.75 32.93
CA GLU A 223 -2.85 4.91 34.14
C GLU A 223 -1.80 3.80 33.93
N ALA A 224 -1.75 3.21 32.75
CA ALA A 224 -0.75 2.20 32.40
C ALA A 224 0.69 2.76 32.33
N HIS A 225 0.86 4.08 32.24
CA HIS A 225 2.16 4.75 32.15
C HIS A 225 2.58 5.48 33.44
N LYS A 226 1.83 5.33 34.52
CA LYS A 226 2.18 5.84 35.86
C LYS A 226 3.01 4.81 36.64
#